data_534bcbc93ce95e7853f8cb0a5cc30bb3
#
_entry.id   534bcbc93ce95e7853f8cb0a5cc30bb3
#
_cell.length_a   1.000
_cell.length_b   1.000
_cell.length_c   1.000
_cell.angle_alpha   90.00
_cell.angle_beta   90.00
_cell.angle_gamma   90.00
#
_symmetry.space_group_name_H-M   'P 1'
#
loop_
_entity.id
_entity.type
_entity.pdbx_description
1 polymer ?
#
loop_
_entity_poly.entity_id
_entity_poly.type
_entity_poly.pdbx_seq_one_letter_code
_entity_poly.pdbx_strand_id
1 'polypeptide(L)'
;MKRITKTLFILFSTLFIVYLLLPNPAFPEPPPDALQSNESADTETLLRRAYFTNYTREEVMTHYKDQFEKPVIFGIFLPSYRLNYPPEEAQTIIRDQTRSTFLEEIVHPFRESVYINGFKPALKKDAVFIEGKDWYQKITVRFVPSNSLTRVTVAVLTLALIVIVIKEWGTALKGLLKKN
;
A
#
# COMPACT_ATOMS: atom_id res chain seq x y z
N MET A 1 14.76 27.91 -22.18
CA MET A 1 13.65 27.03 -21.77
C MET A 1 13.92 25.54 -22.03
N LYS A 2 14.19 25.08 -23.26
CA LYS A 2 14.35 23.64 -23.58
C LYS A 2 15.45 22.90 -22.79
N ARG A 3 16.57 23.52 -22.42
CA ARG A 3 17.63 22.88 -21.61
C ARG A 3 17.19 22.67 -20.18
N ILE A 4 16.57 23.67 -19.56
CA ILE A 4 16.08 23.63 -18.18
C ILE A 4 15.02 22.51 -18.01
N THR A 5 14.05 22.46 -18.93
CA THR A 5 13.02 21.39 -18.90
C THR A 5 13.61 19.99 -19.02
N LYS A 6 14.61 19.82 -19.88
CA LYS A 6 15.32 18.53 -20.01
C LYS A 6 16.08 18.16 -18.75
N THR A 7 16.77 19.11 -18.14
CA THR A 7 17.50 18.88 -16.88
C THR A 7 16.54 18.52 -15.74
N LEU A 8 15.43 19.24 -15.59
CA LEU A 8 14.40 18.94 -14.59
C LEU A 8 13.78 17.56 -14.81
N PHE A 9 13.48 17.18 -16.05
CA PHE A 9 12.95 15.85 -16.37
C PHE A 9 13.94 14.75 -15.97
N ILE A 10 15.22 14.90 -16.32
CA ILE A 10 16.26 13.93 -15.95
C ILE A 10 16.39 13.83 -14.43
N LEU A 11 16.45 14.96 -13.73
CA LEU A 11 16.54 14.98 -12.27
C LEU A 11 15.36 14.28 -11.61
N PHE A 12 14.12 14.63 -12.02
CA PHE A 12 12.91 14.00 -11.49
C PHE A 12 12.87 12.50 -11.78
N SER A 13 13.19 12.08 -13.01
CA SER A 13 13.24 10.68 -13.39
C SER A 13 14.27 9.89 -12.57
N THR A 14 15.45 10.48 -12.33
CA THR A 14 16.49 9.86 -11.50
C THR A 14 16.01 9.69 -10.05
N LEU A 15 15.45 10.73 -9.45
CA LEU A 15 14.91 10.67 -8.08
C LEU A 15 13.78 9.64 -7.98
N PHE A 16 12.91 9.57 -8.99
CA PHE A 16 11.84 8.59 -9.03
C PHE A 16 12.36 7.14 -9.13
N ILE A 17 13.37 6.89 -9.96
CA ILE A 17 14.00 5.55 -10.05
C ILE A 17 14.70 5.20 -8.74
N VAL A 18 15.40 6.13 -8.09
CA VAL A 18 16.01 5.90 -6.78
C VAL A 18 14.94 5.52 -5.75
N TYR A 19 13.82 6.24 -5.72
CA TYR A 19 12.67 5.92 -4.87
C TYR A 19 12.15 4.50 -5.11
N LEU A 20 12.03 4.08 -6.36
CA LEU A 20 11.57 2.73 -6.72
C LEU A 20 12.58 1.63 -6.40
N LEU A 21 13.86 1.94 -6.31
CA LEU A 21 14.92 0.99 -5.96
C LEU A 21 15.03 0.72 -4.46
N LEU A 22 14.48 1.58 -3.61
CA LEU A 22 14.54 1.37 -2.17
C LEU A 22 13.93 0.01 -1.79
N PRO A 23 14.47 -0.69 -0.78
CA PRO A 23 13.96 -1.99 -0.35
C PRO A 23 12.54 -1.88 0.21
N ASN A 24 11.78 -2.97 0.12
CA ASN A 24 10.48 -3.04 0.76
C ASN A 24 10.65 -3.10 2.28
N PRO A 25 9.71 -2.53 3.07
CA PRO A 25 9.66 -2.75 4.50
C PRO A 25 9.40 -4.23 4.80
N ALA A 26 9.72 -4.65 6.02
CA ALA A 26 9.33 -5.96 6.51
C ALA A 26 7.81 -6.06 6.72
N PHE A 27 7.30 -7.28 6.90
CA PHE A 27 5.93 -7.49 7.36
C PHE A 27 5.73 -6.75 8.70
N PRO A 28 4.67 -5.93 8.85
CA PRO A 28 4.49 -5.12 10.05
C PRO A 28 4.19 -5.98 11.29
N GLU A 29 4.68 -5.53 12.44
CA GLU A 29 4.45 -6.18 13.72
C GLU A 29 3.02 -5.98 14.21
N PRO A 30 2.47 -6.94 14.98
CA PRO A 30 1.13 -6.80 15.54
C PRO A 30 1.05 -5.67 16.59
N PRO A 31 -0.16 -5.20 16.92
CA PRO A 31 -0.36 -4.33 18.07
C PRO A 31 0.16 -4.98 19.36
N PRO A 32 0.66 -4.20 20.35
CA PRO A 32 1.30 -4.73 21.56
C PRO A 32 0.45 -5.66 22.42
N ASP A 33 -0.88 -5.50 22.39
CA ASP A 33 -1.81 -6.32 23.17
C ASP A 33 -2.36 -7.52 22.37
N ALA A 34 -1.97 -7.68 21.10
CA ALA A 34 -2.63 -8.57 20.17
C ALA A 34 -2.28 -10.05 20.40
N LEU A 35 -3.30 -10.90 20.32
CA LEU A 35 -3.16 -12.35 20.22
C LEU A 35 -3.28 -12.78 18.76
N GLN A 36 -2.28 -13.50 18.24
CA GLN A 36 -2.33 -14.01 16.88
C GLN A 36 -3.34 -15.14 16.74
N SER A 37 -4.15 -15.08 15.68
CA SER A 37 -5.05 -16.17 15.32
C SER A 37 -4.27 -17.33 14.70
N ASN A 38 -4.63 -18.55 15.10
CA ASN A 38 -4.09 -19.80 14.55
C ASN A 38 -5.04 -20.48 13.55
N GLU A 39 -6.13 -19.81 13.16
CA GLU A 39 -7.06 -20.33 12.16
C GLU A 39 -6.36 -20.47 10.81
N SER A 40 -6.61 -21.58 10.10
CA SER A 40 -5.97 -21.87 8.81
C SER A 40 -6.22 -20.79 7.76
N ALA A 41 -7.42 -20.21 7.74
CA ALA A 41 -7.77 -19.12 6.85
C ALA A 41 -7.00 -17.82 7.12
N ASP A 42 -6.52 -17.62 8.34
CA ASP A 42 -5.77 -16.42 8.76
C ASP A 42 -4.27 -16.54 8.48
N THR A 43 -3.78 -17.76 8.30
CA THR A 43 -2.37 -18.08 8.06
C THR A 43 -2.13 -18.69 6.69
N GLU A 44 -3.05 -18.51 5.75
CA GLU A 44 -3.01 -19.07 4.39
C GLU A 44 -1.70 -18.74 3.65
N THR A 45 -1.12 -17.57 3.91
CA THR A 45 0.17 -17.16 3.35
C THR A 45 1.06 -16.53 4.42
N LEU A 46 2.38 -16.52 4.18
CA LEU A 46 3.35 -15.83 5.04
C LEU A 46 3.11 -14.30 5.11
N LEU A 47 2.38 -13.75 4.15
CA LEU A 47 2.10 -12.31 4.02
C LEU A 47 0.70 -11.94 4.53
N ARG A 48 0.02 -12.86 5.20
CA ARG A 48 -1.29 -12.66 5.83
C ARG A 48 -1.25 -13.16 7.27
N ARG A 49 -1.76 -12.36 8.20
CA ARG A 49 -1.91 -12.68 9.62
C ARG A 49 -3.19 -12.06 10.13
N ALA A 50 -3.83 -12.73 11.07
CA ALA A 50 -4.92 -12.13 11.81
C ALA A 50 -4.60 -12.07 13.30
N TYR A 51 -5.14 -11.07 13.98
CA TYR A 51 -4.88 -10.79 15.37
C TYR A 51 -6.19 -10.40 16.07
N PHE A 52 -6.35 -10.83 17.32
CA PHE A 52 -7.36 -10.31 18.22
C PHE A 52 -6.73 -9.18 19.02
N THR A 53 -7.40 -8.03 19.11
CA THR A 53 -6.87 -6.84 19.76
C THR A 53 -7.95 -6.03 20.45
N ASN A 54 -7.56 -5.28 21.48
CA ASN A 54 -8.43 -4.32 22.15
C ASN A 54 -8.27 -2.89 21.60
N TYR A 55 -7.37 -2.68 20.65
CA TYR A 55 -7.21 -1.41 19.96
C TYR A 55 -8.47 -1.08 19.16
N THR A 56 -8.84 0.19 19.15
CA THR A 56 -9.87 0.73 18.24
C THR A 56 -9.35 0.75 16.80
N ARG A 57 -10.25 0.99 15.83
CA ARG A 57 -9.87 1.15 14.42
C ARG A 57 -8.76 2.19 14.24
N GLU A 58 -8.88 3.36 14.87
CA GLU A 58 -7.90 4.44 14.71
C GLU A 58 -6.54 4.08 15.35
N GLU A 59 -6.53 3.44 16.50
CA GLU A 59 -5.29 2.98 17.13
C GLU A 59 -4.59 1.92 16.29
N VAL A 60 -5.34 0.97 15.71
CA VAL A 60 -4.82 -0.02 14.76
C VAL A 60 -4.20 0.66 13.54
N MET A 61 -4.93 1.61 12.93
CA MET A 61 -4.45 2.30 11.74
C MET A 61 -3.23 3.17 12.03
N THR A 62 -3.19 3.85 13.16
CA THR A 62 -2.02 4.63 13.60
C THR A 62 -0.82 3.73 13.80
N HIS A 63 -0.99 2.60 14.52
CA HIS A 63 0.08 1.64 14.76
C HIS A 63 0.74 1.13 13.47
N TYR A 64 -0.05 0.72 12.47
CA TYR A 64 0.49 0.24 11.20
C TYR A 64 1.06 1.35 10.33
N LYS A 65 0.44 2.54 10.33
CA LYS A 65 0.95 3.69 9.63
C LYS A 65 2.33 4.11 10.15
N ASP A 66 2.48 4.20 11.47
CA ASP A 66 3.75 4.58 12.10
C ASP A 66 4.88 3.59 11.76
N GLN A 67 4.56 2.30 11.64
CA GLN A 67 5.53 1.31 11.19
C GLN A 67 5.87 1.44 9.72
N PHE A 68 4.86 1.70 8.88
CA PHE A 68 5.01 1.80 7.43
C PHE A 68 5.74 3.08 7.01
N GLU A 69 5.66 4.14 7.80
CA GLU A 69 6.37 5.40 7.61
C GLU A 69 7.78 5.42 8.23
N LYS A 70 8.22 4.35 8.88
CA LYS A 70 9.59 4.27 9.38
C LYS A 70 10.60 4.40 8.23
N PRO A 71 11.70 5.14 8.44
CA PRO A 71 12.71 5.31 7.42
C PRO A 71 13.30 3.96 7.03
N VAL A 72 13.37 3.70 5.72
CA VAL A 72 13.88 2.42 5.19
C VAL A 72 15.41 2.42 5.13
N ILE A 73 16.02 3.53 4.71
CA ILE A 73 17.48 3.70 4.59
C ILE A 73 17.83 5.17 4.87
N PHE A 74 18.92 5.40 5.62
CA PHE A 74 19.52 6.72 5.86
C PHE A 74 18.55 7.81 6.35
N GLY A 75 17.51 7.45 7.09
CA GLY A 75 16.53 8.42 7.60
C GLY A 75 15.56 8.93 6.53
N ILE A 76 15.52 8.33 5.34
CA ILE A 76 14.57 8.71 4.28
C ILE A 76 13.19 8.15 4.62
N PHE A 77 12.24 9.05 4.84
CA PHE A 77 10.82 8.72 4.99
C PHE A 77 10.18 8.56 3.62
N LEU A 78 9.42 7.48 3.46
CA LEU A 78 8.64 7.26 2.25
C LEU A 78 7.26 7.90 2.42
N PRO A 79 6.73 8.59 1.40
CA PRO A 79 5.36 9.09 1.46
C PRO A 79 4.38 7.91 1.53
N SER A 80 3.49 7.92 2.50
CA SER A 80 2.41 6.95 2.61
C SER A 80 1.05 7.61 2.52
N TYR A 81 0.05 6.86 2.04
CA TYR A 81 -1.34 7.29 1.97
C TYR A 81 -2.23 6.22 2.58
N ARG A 82 -3.25 6.66 3.31
CA ARG A 82 -4.31 5.80 3.85
C ARG A 82 -5.51 5.88 2.91
N LEU A 83 -5.94 4.74 2.42
CA LEU A 83 -7.14 4.56 1.59
C LEU A 83 -8.18 3.80 2.40
N ASN A 84 -9.43 4.25 2.35
CA ASN A 84 -10.56 3.59 2.99
C ASN A 84 -11.48 3.03 1.91
N TYR A 85 -11.73 1.72 1.97
CA TYR A 85 -12.56 1.03 1.00
C TYR A 85 -13.97 0.82 1.54
N PRO A 86 -15.01 1.00 0.70
CA PRO A 86 -16.36 0.62 1.07
C PRO A 86 -16.43 -0.87 1.43
N PRO A 87 -17.34 -1.28 2.34
CA PRO A 87 -17.48 -2.68 2.76
C PRO A 87 -17.73 -3.65 1.59
N GLU A 88 -18.38 -3.20 0.51
CA GLU A 88 -18.65 -3.99 -0.69
C GLU A 88 -17.37 -4.37 -1.42
N GLU A 89 -16.38 -3.47 -1.45
CA GLU A 89 -15.08 -3.73 -2.08
C GLU A 89 -14.21 -4.65 -1.22
N ALA A 90 -14.43 -4.65 0.10
CA ALA A 90 -13.71 -5.52 1.02
C ALA A 90 -13.92 -7.00 0.68
N GLN A 91 -15.10 -7.38 0.19
CA GLN A 91 -15.43 -8.75 -0.19
C GLN A 91 -14.66 -9.23 -1.43
N THR A 92 -14.32 -8.33 -2.34
CA THR A 92 -13.53 -8.64 -3.55
C THR A 92 -12.03 -8.68 -3.28
N ILE A 93 -11.55 -7.83 -2.38
CA ILE A 93 -10.11 -7.69 -2.05
C ILE A 93 -9.69 -8.75 -1.01
N ILE A 94 -10.54 -8.99 -0.01
CA ILE A 94 -10.32 -9.98 1.05
C ILE A 94 -11.40 -11.04 0.95
N ARG A 95 -11.08 -12.12 0.27
CA ARG A 95 -11.95 -13.27 0.02
C ARG A 95 -12.69 -13.72 1.29
N ASP A 96 -14.00 -13.91 1.18
CA ASP A 96 -14.89 -14.47 2.20
C ASP A 96 -15.16 -13.61 3.46
N GLN A 97 -14.92 -12.32 3.43
CA GLN A 97 -15.16 -11.45 4.58
C GLN A 97 -16.56 -10.78 4.53
N THR A 98 -17.60 -11.57 4.70
CA THR A 98 -18.99 -11.07 4.75
C THR A 98 -19.31 -10.21 6.00
N ARG A 99 -18.40 -10.14 6.97
CA ARG A 99 -18.58 -9.45 8.26
C ARG A 99 -17.57 -8.32 8.50
N SER A 100 -16.88 -7.83 7.46
CA SER A 100 -15.95 -6.72 7.62
C SER A 100 -16.65 -5.47 8.12
N THR A 101 -16.09 -4.83 9.16
CA THR A 101 -16.53 -3.52 9.65
C THR A 101 -15.76 -2.39 9.02
N PHE A 102 -14.53 -2.64 8.57
CA PHE A 102 -13.71 -1.71 7.77
C PHE A 102 -12.66 -2.46 6.97
N LEU A 103 -12.30 -1.88 5.84
CA LEU A 103 -11.11 -2.25 5.07
C LEU A 103 -10.34 -0.99 4.73
N GLU A 104 -9.08 -0.97 5.09
CA GLU A 104 -8.18 0.13 4.79
C GLU A 104 -6.86 -0.36 4.24
N GLU A 105 -6.24 0.47 3.45
CA GLU A 105 -4.92 0.22 2.88
C GLU A 105 -3.98 1.37 3.22
N ILE A 106 -2.77 1.05 3.64
CA ILE A 106 -1.67 2.01 3.73
C ILE A 106 -0.74 1.69 2.57
N VAL A 107 -0.54 2.65 1.67
CA VAL A 107 0.18 2.45 0.42
C VAL A 107 1.37 3.40 0.29
N HIS A 108 2.51 2.86 -0.15
CA HIS A 108 3.58 3.65 -0.76
C HIS A 108 3.33 3.72 -2.27
N PRO A 109 3.11 4.91 -2.87
CA PRO A 109 2.77 5.03 -4.28
C PRO A 109 3.73 4.28 -5.19
N PHE A 110 3.20 3.48 -6.12
CA PHE A 110 3.95 2.66 -7.07
C PHE A 110 4.84 1.57 -6.44
N ARG A 111 4.63 1.26 -5.16
CA ARG A 111 5.42 0.29 -4.41
C ARG A 111 4.52 -0.73 -3.72
N GLU A 112 4.83 -1.04 -2.48
CA GLU A 112 4.12 -1.98 -1.64
C GLU A 112 2.97 -1.32 -0.88
N SER A 113 2.07 -2.18 -0.39
CA SER A 113 0.98 -1.75 0.48
C SER A 113 0.69 -2.78 1.58
N VAL A 114 -0.07 -2.35 2.58
CA VAL A 114 -0.63 -3.21 3.62
C VAL A 114 -2.12 -2.96 3.75
N TYR A 115 -2.90 -4.03 3.60
CA TYR A 115 -4.35 -4.01 3.86
C TYR A 115 -4.61 -4.40 5.30
N ILE A 116 -5.48 -3.65 5.95
CA ILE A 116 -5.98 -3.92 7.30
C ILE A 116 -7.50 -4.03 7.22
N ASN A 117 -7.99 -5.24 7.46
CA ASN A 117 -9.40 -5.52 7.54
C ASN A 117 -9.78 -5.77 8.99
N GLY A 118 -10.82 -5.11 9.48
CA GLY A 118 -11.31 -5.27 10.83
C GLY A 118 -12.69 -5.90 10.87
N PHE A 119 -12.89 -6.77 11.85
CA PHE A 119 -14.19 -7.29 12.23
C PHE A 119 -14.43 -6.97 13.71
N LYS A 120 -15.39 -6.08 13.97
CA LYS A 120 -15.90 -5.77 15.31
C LYS A 120 -17.30 -6.37 15.45
N PRO A 121 -17.52 -7.30 16.41
CA PRO A 121 -18.85 -7.86 16.66
C PRO A 121 -19.86 -6.78 17.04
N ALA A 122 -20.99 -6.75 16.35
CA ALA A 122 -22.10 -5.85 16.69
C ALA A 122 -23.00 -6.40 17.78
N LEU A 123 -23.05 -7.72 17.94
CA LEU A 123 -23.92 -8.41 18.88
C LEU A 123 -23.08 -9.19 19.90
N LYS A 124 -23.51 -9.23 21.15
CA LYS A 124 -22.85 -9.99 22.23
C LYS A 124 -22.66 -11.48 21.91
N LYS A 125 -23.58 -12.10 21.16
CA LYS A 125 -23.46 -13.50 20.73
C LYS A 125 -22.30 -13.77 19.76
N ASP A 126 -21.84 -12.73 19.09
CA ASP A 126 -20.72 -12.80 18.14
C ASP A 126 -19.42 -12.28 18.80
N ALA A 127 -19.45 -11.99 20.12
CA ALA A 127 -18.29 -11.53 20.87
C ALA A 127 -17.13 -12.52 20.74
N VAL A 128 -15.95 -11.98 20.57
CA VAL A 128 -14.72 -12.76 20.40
C VAL A 128 -14.15 -13.07 21.79
N PHE A 129 -14.40 -14.29 22.28
CA PHE A 129 -13.86 -14.77 23.54
C PHE A 129 -12.83 -15.86 23.28
N ILE A 130 -11.57 -15.54 23.47
CA ILE A 130 -10.43 -16.45 23.18
C ILE A 130 -9.48 -16.44 24.38
N GLU A 131 -9.03 -17.60 24.79
CA GLU A 131 -8.12 -17.80 25.94
C GLU A 131 -8.59 -17.14 27.24
N GLY A 132 -9.91 -17.19 27.48
CA GLY A 132 -10.50 -16.63 28.72
C GLY A 132 -10.60 -15.10 28.75
N LYS A 133 -10.38 -14.43 27.62
CA LYS A 133 -10.43 -12.98 27.48
C LYS A 133 -11.38 -12.55 26.38
N ASP A 134 -12.12 -11.46 26.62
CA ASP A 134 -12.91 -10.78 25.61
C ASP A 134 -12.02 -9.86 24.79
N TRP A 135 -12.16 -9.92 23.46
CA TRP A 135 -11.44 -9.08 22.54
C TRP A 135 -12.38 -8.12 21.82
N TYR A 136 -11.96 -6.85 21.68
CA TYR A 136 -12.75 -5.81 21.07
C TYR A 136 -13.02 -6.08 19.58
N GLN A 137 -12.00 -6.58 18.87
CA GLN A 137 -12.10 -6.90 17.45
C GLN A 137 -11.05 -7.91 16.99
N LYS A 138 -11.31 -8.53 15.83
CA LYS A 138 -10.34 -9.28 15.05
C LYS A 138 -9.89 -8.42 13.88
N ILE A 139 -8.59 -8.30 13.66
CA ILE A 139 -8.02 -7.64 12.50
C ILE A 139 -7.28 -8.66 11.64
N THR A 140 -7.35 -8.50 10.31
CA THR A 140 -6.55 -9.27 9.36
C THR A 140 -5.66 -8.32 8.62
N VAL A 141 -4.36 -8.57 8.67
CA VAL A 141 -3.31 -7.78 8.02
C VAL A 141 -2.76 -8.57 6.85
N ARG A 142 -2.77 -7.97 5.68
CA ARG A 142 -2.20 -8.54 4.46
C ARG A 142 -1.19 -7.58 3.87
N PHE A 143 0.07 -8.00 3.84
CA PHE A 143 1.14 -7.25 3.19
C PHE A 143 1.21 -7.64 1.71
N VAL A 144 1.30 -6.64 0.84
CA VAL A 144 1.44 -6.82 -0.61
C VAL A 144 2.77 -6.22 -1.03
N PRO A 145 3.83 -7.04 -1.07
CA PRO A 145 5.15 -6.59 -1.51
C PRO A 145 5.14 -6.28 -3.00
N SER A 146 6.01 -5.37 -3.40
CA SER A 146 6.24 -5.05 -4.81
C SER A 146 7.65 -5.46 -5.21
N ASN A 147 7.80 -6.14 -6.35
CA ASN A 147 9.11 -6.52 -6.86
C ASN A 147 9.84 -5.29 -7.43
N SER A 148 11.03 -4.98 -6.91
CA SER A 148 11.80 -3.79 -7.29
C SER A 148 12.23 -3.79 -8.76
N LEU A 149 12.59 -4.96 -9.30
CA LEU A 149 12.95 -5.09 -10.71
C LEU A 149 11.76 -4.77 -11.62
N THR A 150 10.59 -5.34 -11.31
CA THR A 150 9.36 -5.11 -12.09
C THR A 150 8.96 -3.64 -12.08
N ARG A 151 8.91 -3.00 -10.90
CA ARG A 151 8.52 -1.58 -10.80
C ARG A 151 9.50 -0.65 -11.50
N VAL A 152 10.81 -0.91 -11.41
CA VAL A 152 11.82 -0.12 -12.14
C VAL A 152 11.72 -0.33 -13.65
N THR A 153 11.54 -1.57 -14.12
CA THR A 153 11.36 -1.86 -15.53
C THR A 153 10.14 -1.14 -16.10
N VAL A 154 9.00 -1.22 -15.42
CA VAL A 154 7.78 -0.50 -15.84
C VAL A 154 8.02 1.01 -15.88
N ALA A 155 8.66 1.57 -14.84
CA ALA A 155 8.95 3.00 -14.78
C ALA A 155 9.87 3.45 -15.93
N VAL A 156 10.95 2.72 -16.21
CA VAL A 156 11.89 3.03 -17.30
C VAL A 156 11.19 2.99 -18.66
N LEU A 157 10.40 1.96 -18.92
CA LEU A 157 9.62 1.85 -20.15
C LEU A 157 8.60 2.98 -20.28
N THR A 158 7.92 3.33 -19.20
CA THR A 158 6.97 4.46 -19.19
C THR A 158 7.67 5.79 -19.46
N LEU A 159 8.82 6.07 -18.83
CA LEU A 159 9.60 7.27 -19.07
C LEU A 159 10.11 7.34 -20.52
N ALA A 160 10.56 6.23 -21.09
CA ALA A 160 10.96 6.13 -22.48
C ALA A 160 9.78 6.43 -23.43
N LEU A 161 8.61 5.86 -23.18
CA LEU A 161 7.38 6.15 -23.93
C LEU A 161 7.00 7.63 -23.86
N ILE A 162 7.05 8.23 -22.68
CA ILE A 162 6.79 9.68 -22.53
C ILE A 162 7.71 10.51 -23.42
N VAL A 163 9.01 10.19 -23.47
CA VAL A 163 9.98 10.89 -24.32
C VAL A 163 9.63 10.73 -25.80
N ILE A 164 9.27 9.52 -26.24
CA ILE A 164 8.86 9.24 -27.62
C ILE A 164 7.61 10.06 -27.98
N VAL A 165 6.57 9.98 -27.15
CA VAL A 165 5.30 10.69 -27.37
C VAL A 165 5.54 12.20 -27.47
N ILE A 166 6.30 12.80 -26.54
CA ILE A 166 6.62 14.23 -26.59
C ILE A 166 7.32 14.60 -27.88
N LYS A 167 8.26 13.76 -28.36
CA LYS A 167 9.00 13.99 -29.61
C LYS A 167 8.05 13.93 -30.82
N GLU A 168 7.21 12.91 -30.92
CA GLU A 168 6.27 12.74 -32.02
C GLU A 168 5.22 13.86 -32.06
N TRP A 169 4.65 14.23 -30.93
CA TRP A 169 3.74 15.37 -30.82
C TRP A 169 4.40 16.69 -31.24
N GLY A 170 5.64 16.90 -30.80
CA GLY A 170 6.41 18.08 -31.21
C GLY A 170 6.66 18.16 -32.72
N THR A 171 6.86 17.02 -33.37
CA THR A 171 7.02 16.90 -34.82
C THR A 171 5.71 17.14 -35.56
N ALA A 172 4.62 16.54 -35.10
CA ALA A 172 3.27 16.70 -35.66
C ALA A 172 2.80 18.17 -35.60
N LEU A 173 2.96 18.82 -34.45
CA LEU A 173 2.60 20.25 -34.28
C LEU A 173 3.37 21.16 -35.20
N LYS A 174 4.68 20.94 -35.37
CA LYS A 174 5.50 21.71 -36.34
C LYS A 174 5.05 21.51 -37.78
N GLY A 175 4.63 20.29 -38.14
CA GLY A 175 4.10 19.99 -39.46
C GLY A 175 2.77 20.73 -39.73
N LEU A 176 1.90 20.83 -38.76
CA LEU A 176 0.64 21.57 -38.86
C LEU A 176 0.85 23.09 -39.00
N LEU A 177 1.74 23.66 -38.17
CA LEU A 177 2.07 25.09 -38.22
C LEU A 177 2.81 25.53 -39.49
N LYS A 178 3.42 24.59 -40.23
CA LYS A 178 4.10 24.90 -41.49
C LYS A 178 3.17 24.83 -42.71
N LYS A 179 1.96 24.25 -42.55
CA LYS A 179 0.93 24.14 -43.60
C LYS A 179 -0.01 25.32 -43.67
N ASN A 180 -0.06 26.14 -42.61
CA ASN A 180 -0.75 27.42 -42.56
C ASN A 180 0.24 28.57 -42.76
#